data_365a06d77d697c001a9bbcef18542204
#
_entry.id   365a06d77d697c001a9bbcef18542204
#
_cell.length_a   1.000
_cell.length_b   1.000
_cell.length_c   1.000
_cell.angle_alpha   90.00
_cell.angle_beta   90.00
_cell.angle_gamma   90.00
#
_symmetry.space_group_name_H-M   'P 1'
#
loop_
_entity.id
_entity.type
_entity.pdbx_description
1 polymer ?
#
loop_
_entity_poly.entity_id
_entity_poly.type
_entity_poly.pdbx_seq_one_letter_code
_entity_poly.pdbx_strand_id
1 'polypeptide(L)'
;LRLRKRHWFHYSGDYRIGTRYLDEAILDNIKQQAMQIPFLHDLLRTDSIYIRNNITVDNLQPVSSFLGKLGNPEQGGLGLKEFKHRQALHRDAEIATMKDVPEFIRKSKAIYGYRHFVNDAGGSLCELDDPETLKVLAEHTLILYIKANEKDEQELIKRAEDDPKPLYYREAFLDEQLAVYLNGKKLSYVAQIDPDDFVRWMFPRLFYSRIPRYQAIVDQYGYTLSTEELKEVRDEASFLRVVERVLERQA
;
A
#
# COMPACT_ATOMS: atom_id res chain seq x y z
N LEU A 1 -12.45 9.99 0.22
CA LEU A 1 -13.80 9.75 -0.37
C LEU A 1 -14.68 11.00 -0.37
N ARG A 2 -14.70 11.84 0.70
CA ARG A 2 -15.54 13.05 0.79
C ARG A 2 -15.08 14.18 -0.14
N LEU A 3 -13.82 14.23 -0.52
CA LEU A 3 -13.23 15.24 -1.41
C LEU A 3 -13.37 14.90 -2.91
N ARG A 4 -13.67 13.65 -3.27
CA ARG A 4 -13.74 13.12 -4.65
C ARG A 4 -14.79 13.81 -5.56
N LYS A 5 -15.73 14.57 -5.03
CA LYS A 5 -16.89 15.01 -5.81
C LYS A 5 -16.77 16.45 -6.29
N ARG A 6 -16.04 16.75 -7.34
CA ARG A 6 -16.11 17.96 -8.21
C ARG A 6 -14.86 18.83 -8.31
N HIS A 7 -14.04 19.00 -7.23
CA HIS A 7 -12.93 19.96 -7.29
C HIS A 7 -11.56 19.33 -7.05
N TRP A 8 -11.54 18.08 -6.60
CA TRP A 8 -10.32 17.35 -6.24
C TRP A 8 -10.05 16.21 -7.19
N PHE A 9 -8.87 16.23 -7.81
CA PHE A 9 -8.34 15.05 -8.47
C PHE A 9 -7.80 14.09 -7.41
N HIS A 10 -8.31 12.86 -7.41
CA HIS A 10 -7.84 11.80 -6.50
C HIS A 10 -6.84 10.93 -7.24
N TYR A 11 -5.58 11.03 -6.87
CA TYR A 11 -4.51 10.14 -7.33
C TYR A 11 -4.35 9.01 -6.32
N SER A 12 -4.71 7.79 -6.70
CA SER A 12 -4.54 6.60 -5.86
C SER A 12 -3.23 5.91 -6.24
N GLY A 13 -2.31 5.83 -5.27
CA GLY A 13 -1.04 5.12 -5.43
C GLY A 13 -1.25 3.66 -5.78
N ASP A 14 -2.06 2.94 -5.01
CA ASP A 14 -2.31 1.51 -5.23
C ASP A 14 -2.95 1.21 -6.59
N TYR A 15 -3.89 2.06 -7.05
CA TYR A 15 -4.44 1.94 -8.41
C TYR A 15 -3.36 2.10 -9.48
N ARG A 16 -2.46 3.06 -9.31
CA ARG A 16 -1.38 3.33 -10.26
C ARG A 16 -0.33 2.21 -10.24
N ILE A 17 0.02 1.68 -9.05
CA ILE A 17 0.86 0.49 -8.90
C ILE A 17 0.28 -0.66 -9.71
N GLY A 18 -0.99 -0.98 -9.52
CA GLY A 18 -1.64 -2.11 -10.17
C GLY A 18 -1.82 -1.96 -11.67
N THR A 19 -2.14 -0.74 -12.17
CA THR A 19 -2.50 -0.53 -13.57
C THR A 19 -1.34 -0.12 -14.48
N ARG A 20 -0.23 0.37 -13.90
CA ARG A 20 0.91 0.85 -14.69
C ARG A 20 2.17 0.03 -14.46
N TYR A 21 2.44 -0.32 -13.22
CA TYR A 21 3.75 -0.87 -12.85
C TYR A 21 3.73 -2.38 -12.59
N LEU A 22 2.61 -2.92 -12.12
CA LEU A 22 2.46 -4.36 -11.83
C LEU A 22 1.44 -5.07 -12.71
N ASP A 23 0.77 -4.40 -13.65
CA ASP A 23 -0.29 -5.02 -14.46
C ASP A 23 0.19 -6.28 -15.19
N GLU A 24 1.34 -6.20 -15.87
CA GLU A 24 1.94 -7.33 -16.57
C GLU A 24 2.35 -8.46 -15.60
N ALA A 25 3.04 -8.12 -14.51
CA ALA A 25 3.47 -9.11 -13.52
C ALA A 25 2.28 -9.82 -12.85
N ILE A 26 1.20 -9.10 -12.55
CA ILE A 26 -0.05 -9.66 -12.02
C ILE A 26 -0.67 -10.62 -13.05
N LEU A 27 -0.79 -10.19 -14.31
CA LEU A 27 -1.37 -11.01 -15.39
C LEU A 27 -0.55 -12.26 -15.65
N ASP A 28 0.77 -12.15 -15.69
CA ASP A 28 1.65 -13.29 -15.91
C ASP A 28 1.58 -14.31 -14.78
N ASN A 29 1.51 -13.85 -13.52
CA ASN A 29 1.29 -14.73 -12.39
C ASN A 29 -0.05 -15.49 -12.51
N ILE A 30 -1.13 -14.80 -12.91
CA ILE A 30 -2.44 -15.44 -13.10
C ILE A 30 -2.40 -16.44 -14.26
N LYS A 31 -1.79 -16.07 -15.39
CA LYS A 31 -1.64 -16.96 -16.55
C LYS A 31 -0.81 -18.19 -16.19
N GLN A 32 0.30 -18.03 -15.47
CA GLN A 32 1.10 -19.18 -15.01
C GLN A 32 0.29 -20.16 -14.18
N GLN A 33 -0.57 -19.67 -13.29
CA GLN A 33 -1.47 -20.55 -12.51
C GLN A 33 -2.56 -21.19 -13.40
N ALA A 34 -3.16 -20.42 -14.29
CA ALA A 34 -4.16 -20.95 -15.23
C ALA A 34 -3.59 -22.03 -16.16
N MET A 35 -2.34 -21.91 -16.58
CA MET A 35 -1.64 -22.91 -17.40
C MET A 35 -1.40 -24.25 -16.69
N GLN A 36 -1.54 -24.32 -15.36
CA GLN A 36 -1.51 -25.59 -14.62
C GLN A 36 -2.84 -26.36 -14.70
N ILE A 37 -3.90 -25.73 -15.16
CA ILE A 37 -5.23 -26.34 -15.28
C ILE A 37 -5.40 -26.81 -16.73
N PRO A 38 -5.47 -28.13 -17.01
CA PRO A 38 -5.48 -28.65 -18.38
C PRO A 38 -6.50 -28.00 -19.31
N PHE A 39 -7.73 -27.82 -18.83
CA PHE A 39 -8.78 -27.15 -19.60
C PHE A 39 -8.44 -25.71 -20.00
N LEU A 40 -7.88 -24.90 -19.09
CA LEU A 40 -7.50 -23.53 -19.39
C LEU A 40 -6.22 -23.43 -20.23
N HIS A 41 -5.29 -24.37 -20.04
CA HIS A 41 -4.05 -24.47 -20.80
C HIS A 41 -4.30 -24.52 -22.31
N ASP A 42 -5.19 -25.41 -22.77
CA ASP A 42 -5.45 -25.57 -24.19
C ASP A 42 -6.17 -24.34 -24.78
N LEU A 43 -7.10 -23.77 -24.04
CA LEU A 43 -7.81 -22.55 -24.46
C LEU A 43 -6.89 -21.32 -24.55
N LEU A 44 -5.96 -21.18 -23.61
CA LEU A 44 -4.98 -20.09 -23.63
C LEU A 44 -3.97 -20.26 -24.77
N ARG A 45 -3.50 -21.48 -25.03
CA ARG A 45 -2.54 -21.76 -26.12
C ARG A 45 -3.12 -21.57 -27.52
N THR A 46 -4.42 -21.71 -27.67
CA THR A 46 -5.13 -21.55 -28.94
C THR A 46 -5.75 -20.17 -29.12
N ASP A 47 -5.44 -19.22 -28.24
CA ASP A 47 -6.03 -17.88 -28.22
C ASP A 47 -7.58 -17.89 -28.20
N SER A 48 -8.18 -18.99 -27.69
CA SER A 48 -9.62 -19.11 -27.55
C SER A 48 -10.19 -18.31 -26.39
N ILE A 49 -9.33 -17.98 -25.41
CA ILE A 49 -9.63 -17.11 -24.27
C ILE A 49 -8.45 -16.18 -23.99
N TYR A 50 -8.73 -15.06 -23.34
CA TYR A 50 -7.72 -14.19 -22.75
C TYR A 50 -8.09 -13.81 -21.32
N ILE A 51 -7.09 -13.49 -20.52
CA ILE A 51 -7.25 -13.02 -19.13
C ILE A 51 -6.92 -11.53 -19.09
N ARG A 52 -7.74 -10.74 -18.40
CA ARG A 52 -7.52 -9.32 -18.15
C ARG A 52 -7.75 -8.97 -16.68
N ASN A 53 -6.98 -8.03 -16.18
CA ASN A 53 -7.24 -7.44 -14.87
C ASN A 53 -8.45 -6.49 -14.92
N ASN A 54 -9.23 -6.48 -13.86
CA ASN A 54 -10.24 -5.46 -13.59
C ASN A 54 -9.84 -4.70 -12.32
N ILE A 55 -8.76 -3.90 -12.42
CA ILE A 55 -8.27 -3.07 -11.34
C ILE A 55 -8.95 -1.71 -11.41
N THR A 56 -9.60 -1.33 -10.32
CA THR A 56 -10.20 0.00 -10.15
C THR A 56 -9.78 0.57 -8.81
N VAL A 57 -10.00 1.87 -8.58
CA VAL A 57 -9.71 2.50 -7.28
C VAL A 57 -10.46 1.83 -6.12
N ASP A 58 -11.64 1.26 -6.40
CA ASP A 58 -12.47 0.59 -5.40
C ASP A 58 -12.26 -0.95 -5.39
N ASN A 59 -11.50 -1.50 -6.35
CA ASN A 59 -11.14 -2.92 -6.42
C ASN A 59 -9.64 -3.08 -6.68
N LEU A 60 -8.88 -3.23 -5.62
CA LEU A 60 -7.43 -3.44 -5.63
C LEU A 60 -7.07 -4.92 -5.33
N GLN A 61 -8.05 -5.81 -5.35
CA GLN A 61 -7.84 -7.23 -5.04
C GLN A 61 -6.73 -7.88 -5.88
N PRO A 62 -6.58 -7.61 -7.20
CA PRO A 62 -5.49 -8.21 -7.97
C PRO A 62 -4.10 -7.82 -7.47
N VAL A 63 -3.92 -6.57 -7.03
CA VAL A 63 -2.64 -6.09 -6.45
C VAL A 63 -2.36 -6.79 -5.13
N SER A 64 -3.35 -6.86 -4.25
CA SER A 64 -3.25 -7.53 -2.95
C SER A 64 -2.96 -9.02 -3.10
N SER A 65 -3.67 -9.72 -4.02
CA SER A 65 -3.45 -11.14 -4.30
C SER A 65 -2.07 -11.42 -4.88
N PHE A 66 -1.56 -10.53 -5.73
CA PHE A 66 -0.20 -10.65 -6.27
C PHE A 66 0.86 -10.48 -5.18
N LEU A 67 0.72 -9.49 -4.30
CA LEU A 67 1.64 -9.30 -3.19
C LEU A 67 1.73 -10.55 -2.30
N GLY A 68 0.60 -11.18 -2.02
CA GLY A 68 0.51 -12.47 -1.35
C GLY A 68 0.94 -12.42 0.13
N LYS A 69 0.91 -13.59 0.75
CA LYS A 69 1.32 -13.81 2.15
C LYS A 69 2.46 -14.82 2.20
N LEU A 70 3.41 -14.61 3.11
CA LEU A 70 4.51 -15.56 3.34
C LEU A 70 3.97 -16.80 4.06
N GLY A 71 4.34 -18.02 3.61
CA GLY A 71 4.00 -19.23 4.34
C GLY A 71 3.81 -20.47 3.47
N ASN A 72 3.05 -21.41 4.00
CA ASN A 72 2.77 -22.70 3.41
C ASN A 72 2.03 -22.55 2.05
N PRO A 73 2.62 -23.05 0.93
CA PRO A 73 1.98 -22.97 -0.39
C PRO A 73 0.66 -23.76 -0.48
N GLU A 74 0.49 -24.83 0.29
CA GLU A 74 -0.75 -25.60 0.32
C GLU A 74 -1.92 -24.82 0.96
N GLN A 75 -1.60 -23.79 1.75
CA GLN A 75 -2.53 -22.86 2.37
C GLN A 75 -2.59 -21.50 1.66
N GLY A 76 -2.09 -21.44 0.42
CA GLY A 76 -2.06 -20.21 -0.37
C GLY A 76 -0.94 -19.24 -0.03
N GLY A 77 0.05 -19.67 0.76
CA GLY A 77 1.24 -18.89 1.08
C GLY A 77 2.26 -18.91 -0.05
N LEU A 78 3.23 -18.00 0.03
CA LEU A 78 4.38 -17.93 -0.88
C LEU A 78 5.64 -18.40 -0.15
N GLY A 79 6.50 -19.13 -0.86
CA GLY A 79 7.84 -19.40 -0.40
C GLY A 79 8.67 -18.11 -0.30
N LEU A 80 9.68 -18.10 0.58
CA LEU A 80 10.43 -16.88 0.92
C LEU A 80 11.04 -16.15 -0.28
N LYS A 81 11.62 -16.90 -1.24
CA LYS A 81 12.24 -16.30 -2.43
C LYS A 81 11.23 -15.55 -3.29
N GLU A 82 10.11 -16.18 -3.58
CA GLU A 82 9.04 -15.58 -4.39
C GLU A 82 8.38 -14.41 -3.63
N PHE A 83 8.16 -14.57 -2.33
CA PHE A 83 7.61 -13.49 -1.50
C PHE A 83 8.51 -12.25 -1.53
N LYS A 84 9.82 -12.41 -1.28
CA LYS A 84 10.78 -11.29 -1.36
C LYS A 84 10.85 -10.65 -2.75
N HIS A 85 10.78 -11.45 -3.80
CA HIS A 85 10.75 -10.95 -5.17
C HIS A 85 9.53 -10.03 -5.41
N ARG A 86 8.33 -10.45 -4.99
CA ARG A 86 7.11 -9.63 -5.11
C ARG A 86 7.14 -8.39 -4.23
N GLN A 87 7.75 -8.47 -3.04
CA GLN A 87 7.98 -7.30 -2.18
C GLN A 87 8.88 -6.26 -2.89
N ALA A 88 9.95 -6.70 -3.54
CA ALA A 88 10.84 -5.82 -4.31
C ALA A 88 10.12 -5.16 -5.49
N LEU A 89 9.36 -5.94 -6.27
CA LEU A 89 8.55 -5.40 -7.37
C LEU A 89 7.53 -4.36 -6.89
N HIS A 90 6.88 -4.62 -5.76
CA HIS A 90 5.93 -3.68 -5.16
C HIS A 90 6.62 -2.38 -4.72
N ARG A 91 7.77 -2.49 -4.06
CA ARG A 91 8.58 -1.33 -3.65
C ARG A 91 8.95 -0.45 -4.83
N ASP A 92 9.49 -1.04 -5.89
CA ASP A 92 9.91 -0.30 -7.08
C ASP A 92 8.71 0.36 -7.78
N ALA A 93 7.58 -0.33 -7.83
CA ALA A 93 6.33 0.19 -8.36
C ALA A 93 5.79 1.37 -7.51
N GLU A 94 5.86 1.30 -6.17
CA GLU A 94 5.43 2.37 -5.28
C GLU A 94 6.32 3.61 -5.41
N ILE A 95 7.65 3.43 -5.48
CA ILE A 95 8.62 4.51 -5.73
C ILE A 95 8.31 5.20 -7.06
N ALA A 96 8.15 4.44 -8.15
CA ALA A 96 7.84 4.99 -9.46
C ALA A 96 6.50 5.72 -9.48
N THR A 97 5.49 5.16 -8.80
CA THR A 97 4.17 5.77 -8.64
C THR A 97 4.24 7.11 -7.92
N MET A 98 5.01 7.22 -6.85
CA MET A 98 5.17 8.48 -6.12
C MET A 98 5.95 9.52 -6.95
N LYS A 99 6.91 9.10 -7.75
CA LYS A 99 7.65 9.98 -8.69
C LYS A 99 6.79 10.45 -9.87
N ASP A 100 5.67 9.80 -10.19
CA ASP A 100 4.69 10.26 -11.18
C ASP A 100 3.83 11.44 -10.68
N VAL A 101 3.75 11.69 -9.37
CA VAL A 101 2.84 12.68 -8.76
C VAL A 101 2.96 14.08 -9.37
N PRO A 102 4.14 14.67 -9.61
CA PRO A 102 4.26 15.99 -10.23
C PRO A 102 3.63 16.06 -11.62
N GLU A 103 3.81 15.03 -12.42
CA GLU A 103 3.19 14.95 -13.75
C GLU A 103 1.66 14.89 -13.66
N PHE A 104 1.13 14.14 -12.71
CA PHE A 104 -0.31 14.03 -12.52
C PHE A 104 -0.95 15.30 -11.94
N ILE A 105 -0.24 16.06 -11.10
CA ILE A 105 -0.66 17.40 -10.68
C ILE A 105 -0.81 18.29 -11.91
N ARG A 106 0.19 18.31 -12.81
CA ARG A 106 0.12 19.08 -14.05
C ARG A 106 -1.04 18.63 -14.96
N LYS A 107 -1.20 17.31 -15.17
CA LYS A 107 -2.27 16.73 -16.00
C LYS A 107 -3.66 17.00 -15.42
N SER A 108 -3.84 16.89 -14.11
CA SER A 108 -5.12 17.11 -13.44
C SER A 108 -5.64 18.54 -13.69
N LYS A 109 -4.72 19.51 -13.69
CA LYS A 109 -5.04 20.91 -13.99
C LYS A 109 -5.22 21.15 -15.49
N ALA A 110 -4.26 20.72 -16.31
CA ALA A 110 -4.21 21.07 -17.75
C ALA A 110 -5.29 20.36 -18.58
N ILE A 111 -5.61 19.09 -18.25
CA ILE A 111 -6.54 18.27 -19.04
C ILE A 111 -7.96 18.34 -18.46
N TYR A 112 -8.07 18.24 -17.13
CA TYR A 112 -9.36 18.07 -16.48
C TYR A 112 -9.86 19.31 -15.73
N GLY A 113 -9.04 20.37 -15.60
CA GLY A 113 -9.40 21.62 -14.94
C GLY A 113 -9.62 21.51 -13.43
N TYR A 114 -9.08 20.47 -12.78
CA TYR A 114 -9.18 20.33 -11.32
C TYR A 114 -8.40 21.44 -10.61
N ARG A 115 -9.01 21.99 -9.56
CA ARG A 115 -8.39 23.03 -8.74
C ARG A 115 -7.48 22.45 -7.66
N HIS A 116 -7.83 21.27 -7.17
CA HIS A 116 -7.15 20.60 -6.07
C HIS A 116 -6.74 19.19 -6.47
N PHE A 117 -5.68 18.72 -5.85
CA PHE A 117 -5.10 17.40 -6.06
C PHE A 117 -4.88 16.73 -4.70
N VAL A 118 -5.27 15.47 -4.57
CA VAL A 118 -4.95 14.65 -3.40
C VAL A 118 -4.22 13.40 -3.85
N ASN A 119 -3.02 13.20 -3.29
CA ASN A 119 -2.26 11.97 -3.42
C ASN A 119 -2.63 11.04 -2.26
N ASP A 120 -3.25 9.92 -2.56
CA ASP A 120 -3.53 8.83 -1.62
C ASP A 120 -2.34 7.84 -1.70
N ALA A 121 -1.31 8.13 -0.92
CA ALA A 121 -0.13 7.28 -0.82
C ALA A 121 -0.42 6.04 0.01
N GLY A 122 0.19 4.92 -0.36
CA GLY A 122 0.09 3.66 0.40
C GLY A 122 0.65 3.77 1.81
N GLY A 123 0.14 2.92 2.72
CA GLY A 123 0.64 2.82 4.10
C GLY A 123 2.08 2.31 4.22
N SER A 124 2.77 2.07 3.11
CA SER A 124 4.16 1.61 3.02
C SER A 124 5.15 2.72 2.66
N LEU A 125 4.70 3.94 2.40
CA LEU A 125 5.58 5.05 1.98
C LEU A 125 6.81 5.21 2.90
N CYS A 126 6.64 5.07 4.21
CA CYS A 126 7.74 5.17 5.17
C CYS A 126 8.73 3.99 5.15
N GLU A 127 8.40 2.91 4.43
CA GLU A 127 9.23 1.69 4.31
C GLU A 127 10.08 1.67 3.03
N LEU A 128 9.92 2.65 2.13
CA LEU A 128 10.57 2.62 0.82
C LEU A 128 12.09 2.85 0.89
N ASP A 129 12.56 3.53 1.94
CA ASP A 129 13.96 3.93 2.10
C ASP A 129 14.52 4.61 0.82
N ASP A 130 13.71 5.49 0.21
CA ASP A 130 14.06 6.31 -0.97
C ASP A 130 13.88 7.81 -0.66
N PRO A 131 14.93 8.49 -0.17
CA PRO A 131 14.86 9.92 0.16
C PRO A 131 14.49 10.80 -1.03
N GLU A 132 14.82 10.40 -2.26
CA GLU A 132 14.48 11.15 -3.46
C GLU A 132 12.97 11.21 -3.68
N THR A 133 12.26 10.11 -3.44
CA THR A 133 10.79 10.08 -3.50
C THR A 133 10.17 11.05 -2.50
N LEU A 134 10.66 11.08 -1.26
CA LEU A 134 10.15 12.00 -0.24
C LEU A 134 10.43 13.46 -0.61
N LYS A 135 11.60 13.75 -1.15
CA LYS A 135 11.97 15.09 -1.64
C LYS A 135 11.04 15.54 -2.77
N VAL A 136 10.81 14.70 -3.78
CA VAL A 136 9.88 14.98 -4.87
C VAL A 136 8.48 15.26 -4.36
N LEU A 137 7.97 14.48 -3.41
CA LEU A 137 6.65 14.71 -2.82
C LEU A 137 6.61 16.02 -2.03
N ALA A 138 7.63 16.32 -1.22
CA ALA A 138 7.71 17.55 -0.41
C ALA A 138 7.78 18.81 -1.28
N GLU A 139 8.45 18.77 -2.43
CA GLU A 139 8.54 19.90 -3.36
C GLU A 139 7.21 20.21 -4.07
N HIS A 140 6.31 19.23 -4.18
CA HIS A 140 5.10 19.37 -5.00
C HIS A 140 3.80 19.21 -4.24
N THR A 141 3.84 18.71 -3.01
CA THR A 141 2.65 18.44 -2.20
C THR A 141 2.84 18.85 -0.74
N LEU A 142 1.74 19.11 -0.05
CA LEU A 142 1.71 19.19 1.40
C LEU A 142 1.56 17.78 1.97
N ILE A 143 2.58 17.29 2.67
CA ILE A 143 2.56 15.96 3.28
C ILE A 143 1.82 16.04 4.61
N LEU A 144 0.74 15.26 4.75
CA LEU A 144 -0.06 15.16 5.96
C LEU A 144 -0.01 13.72 6.52
N TYR A 145 0.57 13.56 7.71
CA TYR A 145 0.52 12.30 8.45
C TYR A 145 -0.73 12.26 9.33
N ILE A 146 -1.61 11.32 9.07
CA ILE A 146 -2.81 11.10 9.87
C ILE A 146 -2.44 10.18 11.03
N LYS A 147 -2.24 10.76 12.21
CA LYS A 147 -1.86 10.03 13.42
C LYS A 147 -3.09 9.48 14.12
N ALA A 148 -3.14 8.16 14.25
CA ALA A 148 -4.18 7.47 15.01
C ALA A 148 -4.03 7.73 16.52
N ASN A 149 -5.13 7.76 17.25
CA ASN A 149 -5.14 7.66 18.71
C ASN A 149 -5.14 6.19 19.14
N GLU A 150 -4.95 5.91 20.43
CA GLU A 150 -4.90 4.56 20.97
C GLU A 150 -6.12 3.70 20.61
N LYS A 151 -7.32 4.29 20.60
CA LYS A 151 -8.55 3.58 20.24
C LYS A 151 -8.56 3.20 18.76
N ASP A 152 -8.19 4.12 17.89
CA ASP A 152 -8.13 3.90 16.45
C ASP A 152 -7.01 2.89 16.10
N GLU A 153 -5.87 2.91 16.84
CA GLU A 153 -4.79 1.91 16.72
C GLU A 153 -5.29 0.49 17.05
N GLN A 154 -5.98 0.34 18.19
CA GLN A 154 -6.55 -0.94 18.59
C GLN A 154 -7.58 -1.46 17.59
N GLU A 155 -8.40 -0.56 17.02
CA GLU A 155 -9.36 -0.94 15.99
C GLU A 155 -8.66 -1.39 14.69
N LEU A 156 -7.56 -0.74 14.29
CA LEU A 156 -6.76 -1.15 13.12
C LEU A 156 -6.11 -2.53 13.35
N ILE A 157 -5.55 -2.78 14.53
CA ILE A 157 -4.96 -4.07 14.88
C ILE A 157 -6.03 -5.16 14.84
N LYS A 158 -7.18 -4.91 15.47
CA LYS A 158 -8.30 -5.86 15.49
C LYS A 158 -8.80 -6.19 14.08
N ARG A 159 -8.91 -5.21 13.17
CA ARG A 159 -9.28 -5.46 11.77
C ARG A 159 -8.29 -6.37 11.06
N ALA A 160 -7.00 -6.22 11.33
CA ALA A 160 -5.98 -7.08 10.74
C ALA A 160 -5.96 -8.49 11.34
N GLU A 161 -6.41 -8.65 12.58
CA GLU A 161 -6.64 -9.96 13.21
C GLU A 161 -7.85 -10.67 12.61
N ASP A 162 -8.96 -9.94 12.40
CA ASP A 162 -10.21 -10.48 11.85
C ASP A 162 -10.08 -10.81 10.35
N ASP A 163 -9.39 -9.97 9.58
CA ASP A 163 -9.20 -10.10 8.13
C ASP A 163 -7.73 -9.83 7.73
N PRO A 164 -6.83 -10.82 7.92
CA PRO A 164 -5.40 -10.66 7.63
C PRO A 164 -5.15 -10.52 6.13
N LYS A 165 -4.76 -9.31 5.70
CA LYS A 165 -4.47 -8.99 4.30
C LYS A 165 -2.98 -9.03 4.01
N PRO A 166 -2.57 -9.28 2.75
CA PRO A 166 -1.18 -9.11 2.33
C PRO A 166 -0.63 -7.73 2.68
N LEU A 167 0.60 -7.69 3.15
CA LEU A 167 1.29 -6.49 3.59
C LEU A 167 2.64 -6.35 2.90
N TYR A 168 3.05 -5.11 2.67
CA TYR A 168 4.42 -4.81 2.27
C TYR A 168 5.31 -4.71 3.53
N TYR A 169 6.49 -5.33 3.44
CA TYR A 169 7.53 -5.31 4.47
C TYR A 169 8.85 -4.87 3.87
N ARG A 170 9.55 -3.98 4.54
CA ARG A 170 10.95 -3.71 4.27
C ARG A 170 11.78 -4.98 4.54
N GLU A 171 12.71 -5.32 3.64
CA GLU A 171 13.43 -6.60 3.69
C GLU A 171 14.13 -6.86 5.03
N ALA A 172 14.87 -5.87 5.54
CA ALA A 172 15.57 -6.00 6.82
C ALA A 172 14.61 -6.26 8.00
N PHE A 173 13.44 -5.58 8.02
CA PHE A 173 12.40 -5.82 9.02
C PHE A 173 11.80 -7.21 8.88
N LEU A 174 11.50 -7.63 7.65
CA LEU A 174 10.97 -8.97 7.39
C LEU A 174 11.94 -10.06 7.90
N ASP A 175 13.22 -9.96 7.58
CA ASP A 175 14.22 -10.98 7.94
C ASP A 175 14.38 -11.08 9.46
N GLU A 176 14.46 -9.94 10.15
CA GLU A 176 14.52 -9.90 11.62
C GLU A 176 13.28 -10.55 12.24
N GLN A 177 12.10 -10.12 11.85
CA GLN A 177 10.86 -10.59 12.45
C GLN A 177 10.53 -12.03 12.07
N LEU A 178 10.89 -12.48 10.86
CA LEU A 178 10.73 -13.86 10.44
C LEU A 178 11.58 -14.80 11.34
N ALA A 179 12.81 -14.43 11.64
CA ALA A 179 13.65 -15.22 12.55
C ALA A 179 13.02 -15.32 13.95
N VAL A 180 12.49 -14.22 14.48
CA VAL A 180 11.80 -14.20 15.78
C VAL A 180 10.55 -15.09 15.75
N TYR A 181 9.75 -15.00 14.67
CA TYR A 181 8.54 -15.80 14.52
C TYR A 181 8.84 -17.30 14.46
N LEU A 182 9.78 -17.71 13.58
CA LEU A 182 10.16 -19.13 13.44
C LEU A 182 10.67 -19.71 14.77
N ASN A 183 11.55 -18.99 15.46
CA ASN A 183 12.05 -19.42 16.77
C ASN A 183 10.92 -19.52 17.81
N GLY A 184 10.05 -18.52 17.91
CA GLY A 184 8.95 -18.49 18.87
C GLY A 184 7.92 -19.60 18.65
N LYS A 185 7.62 -19.92 17.38
CA LYS A 185 6.70 -21.01 17.01
C LYS A 185 7.41 -22.38 16.89
N LYS A 186 8.73 -22.45 17.08
CA LYS A 186 9.54 -23.66 16.93
C LYS A 186 9.43 -24.29 15.52
N LEU A 187 9.36 -23.43 14.50
CA LEU A 187 9.32 -23.84 13.10
C LEU A 187 10.73 -23.84 12.49
N SER A 188 11.00 -24.78 11.59
CA SER A 188 12.32 -24.94 10.97
C SER A 188 12.43 -24.22 9.62
N TYR A 189 11.32 -24.00 8.92
CA TYR A 189 11.31 -23.39 7.59
C TYR A 189 9.96 -22.76 7.25
N VAL A 190 9.97 -21.85 6.29
CA VAL A 190 8.83 -21.00 5.89
C VAL A 190 7.60 -21.79 5.47
N ALA A 191 7.76 -22.94 4.79
CA ALA A 191 6.61 -23.76 4.36
C ALA A 191 5.80 -24.39 5.53
N GLN A 192 6.25 -24.23 6.78
CA GLN A 192 5.48 -24.63 7.97
C GLN A 192 4.62 -23.48 8.54
N ILE A 193 4.78 -22.28 8.01
CA ILE A 193 4.07 -21.08 8.48
C ILE A 193 2.64 -21.10 7.95
N ASP A 194 1.64 -20.94 8.84
CA ASP A 194 0.30 -20.53 8.45
C ASP A 194 0.36 -19.07 7.98
N PRO A 195 -0.02 -18.76 6.71
CA PRO A 195 0.13 -17.42 6.15
C PRO A 195 -0.70 -16.36 6.88
N ASP A 196 -1.88 -16.73 7.37
CA ASP A 196 -2.77 -15.82 8.08
C ASP A 196 -2.30 -15.57 9.51
N ASP A 197 -1.83 -16.61 10.22
CA ASP A 197 -1.24 -16.46 11.55
C ASP A 197 0.01 -15.57 11.50
N PHE A 198 0.84 -15.73 10.48
CA PHE A 198 2.01 -14.87 10.28
C PHE A 198 1.62 -13.39 10.09
N VAL A 199 0.62 -13.09 9.27
CA VAL A 199 0.16 -11.71 9.07
C VAL A 199 -0.42 -11.14 10.37
N ARG A 200 -1.25 -11.89 11.11
CA ARG A 200 -1.79 -11.47 12.41
C ARG A 200 -0.69 -11.15 13.41
N TRP A 201 0.34 -11.99 13.46
CA TRP A 201 1.50 -11.78 14.34
C TRP A 201 2.36 -10.59 13.91
N MET A 202 2.54 -10.39 12.59
CA MET A 202 3.38 -9.33 12.02
C MET A 202 2.73 -7.95 12.08
N PHE A 203 1.41 -7.85 11.89
CA PHE A 203 0.74 -6.56 11.71
C PHE A 203 0.98 -5.60 12.88
N PRO A 204 0.79 -5.95 14.16
CA PRO A 204 1.05 -5.02 15.26
C PRO A 204 2.52 -4.55 15.30
N ARG A 205 3.47 -5.44 15.01
CA ARG A 205 4.90 -5.12 14.98
C ARG A 205 5.24 -4.15 13.87
N LEU A 206 4.71 -4.41 12.68
CA LEU A 206 4.87 -3.51 11.53
C LEU A 206 4.22 -2.15 11.82
N PHE A 207 3.00 -2.14 12.34
CA PHE A 207 2.26 -0.93 12.66
C PHE A 207 3.07 -0.02 13.61
N TYR A 208 3.52 -0.55 14.73
CA TYR A 208 4.31 0.22 15.69
C TYR A 208 5.70 0.60 15.18
N SER A 209 6.32 -0.21 14.32
CA SER A 209 7.61 0.13 13.71
C SER A 209 7.50 1.31 12.73
N ARG A 210 6.34 1.52 12.12
CA ARG A 210 6.07 2.61 11.17
C ARG A 210 5.84 3.97 11.83
N ILE A 211 5.31 4.00 13.05
CA ILE A 211 5.00 5.27 13.76
C ILE A 211 6.21 6.20 13.83
N PRO A 212 7.38 5.80 14.35
CA PRO A 212 8.54 6.68 14.39
C PRO A 212 9.07 7.04 13.00
N ARG A 213 8.90 6.19 12.00
CA ARG A 213 9.32 6.45 10.62
C ARG A 213 8.43 7.52 9.97
N TYR A 214 7.11 7.45 10.16
CA TYR A 214 6.20 8.50 9.73
C TYR A 214 6.45 9.81 10.46
N GLN A 215 6.73 9.75 11.77
CA GLN A 215 7.06 10.95 12.54
C GLN A 215 8.33 11.63 11.96
N ALA A 216 9.37 10.86 11.66
CA ALA A 216 10.59 11.41 11.05
C ALA A 216 10.34 12.06 9.67
N ILE A 217 9.42 11.51 8.87
CA ILE A 217 9.04 12.13 7.58
C ILE A 217 8.37 13.48 7.81
N VAL A 218 7.42 13.58 8.72
CA VAL A 218 6.68 14.84 8.92
C VAL A 218 7.47 15.88 9.69
N ASP A 219 8.37 15.48 10.56
CA ASP A 219 9.30 16.38 11.24
C ASP A 219 10.22 17.11 10.24
N GLN A 220 10.49 16.49 9.09
CA GLN A 220 11.33 17.05 8.04
C GLN A 220 10.55 17.68 6.88
N TYR A 221 9.42 17.10 6.48
CA TYR A 221 8.77 17.39 5.20
C TYR A 221 7.28 17.70 5.29
N GLY A 222 6.66 17.61 6.45
CA GLY A 222 5.20 17.68 6.49
C GLY A 222 4.61 18.08 7.83
N TYR A 223 3.37 17.68 8.03
CA TYR A 223 2.57 18.07 9.19
C TYR A 223 1.80 16.88 9.74
N THR A 224 1.60 16.86 11.04
CA THR A 224 0.80 15.84 11.72
C THR A 224 -0.64 16.32 11.93
N LEU A 225 -1.58 15.48 11.54
CA LEU A 225 -3.02 15.65 11.70
C LEU A 225 -3.57 14.46 12.50
N SER A 226 -4.36 14.71 13.54
CA SER A 226 -4.97 13.61 14.32
C SER A 226 -6.24 13.07 13.66
N THR A 227 -6.58 11.82 13.96
CA THR A 227 -7.85 11.23 13.53
C THR A 227 -9.06 11.96 14.11
N GLU A 228 -8.96 12.56 15.32
CA GLU A 228 -10.01 13.40 15.90
C GLU A 228 -10.29 14.64 15.05
N GLU A 229 -9.24 15.34 14.61
CA GLU A 229 -9.39 16.53 13.75
C GLU A 229 -10.08 16.17 12.44
N LEU A 230 -9.82 14.98 11.89
CA LEU A 230 -10.50 14.49 10.70
C LEU A 230 -11.99 14.13 10.91
N LYS A 231 -12.39 13.78 12.13
CA LYS A 231 -13.80 13.54 12.45
C LYS A 231 -14.66 14.80 12.31
N GLU A 232 -14.06 15.99 12.45
CA GLU A 232 -14.73 17.28 12.25
C GLU A 232 -14.99 17.59 10.76
N VAL A 233 -14.28 16.93 9.84
CA VAL A 233 -14.37 17.18 8.40
C VAL A 233 -15.70 16.66 7.84
N ARG A 234 -16.54 17.58 7.35
CA ARG A 234 -17.82 17.28 6.69
C ARG A 234 -17.79 17.49 5.18
N ASP A 235 -17.02 18.49 4.76
CA ASP A 235 -16.92 18.99 3.40
C ASP A 235 -15.51 19.56 3.11
N GLU A 236 -15.33 20.09 1.91
CA GLU A 236 -14.07 20.71 1.47
C GLU A 236 -13.68 21.90 2.37
N ALA A 237 -14.63 22.77 2.70
CA ALA A 237 -14.35 23.97 3.50
C ALA A 237 -13.89 23.61 4.92
N SER A 238 -14.50 22.61 5.55
CA SER A 238 -14.08 22.13 6.87
C SER A 238 -12.71 21.42 6.81
N PHE A 239 -12.40 20.71 5.73
CA PHE A 239 -11.08 20.12 5.53
C PHE A 239 -10.00 21.21 5.41
N LEU A 240 -10.23 22.23 4.57
CA LEU A 240 -9.27 23.32 4.38
C LEU A 240 -9.01 24.08 5.70
N ARG A 241 -10.05 24.34 6.50
CA ARG A 241 -9.87 24.95 7.84
C ARG A 241 -9.04 24.09 8.79
N VAL A 242 -9.17 22.76 8.72
CA VAL A 242 -8.32 21.85 9.53
C VAL A 242 -6.87 21.94 9.07
N VAL A 243 -6.63 21.94 7.76
CA VAL A 243 -5.27 22.09 7.19
C VAL A 243 -4.67 23.44 7.59
N GLU A 244 -5.40 24.55 7.47
CA GLU A 244 -4.96 25.90 7.87
C GLU A 244 -4.53 25.92 9.35
N ARG A 245 -5.36 25.39 10.26
CA ARG A 245 -5.01 25.28 11.69
C ARG A 245 -3.73 24.48 11.95
N VAL A 246 -3.52 23.40 11.19
CA VAL A 246 -2.32 22.57 11.33
C VAL A 246 -1.08 23.32 10.86
N LEU A 247 -1.17 24.07 9.77
CA LEU A 247 -0.09 24.91 9.26
C LEU A 247 0.30 26.01 10.26
N GLU A 248 -0.69 26.72 10.83
CA GLU A 248 -0.47 27.78 11.82
C GLU A 248 0.17 27.27 13.13
N ARG A 249 -0.19 26.03 13.55
CA ARG A 249 0.33 25.44 14.79
C ARG A 249 1.79 24.98 14.68
N GLN A 250 2.24 24.62 13.49
CA GLN A 250 3.55 24.02 13.25
C GLN A 250 4.50 24.95 12.46
N ALA A 251 4.06 26.18 12.14
CA ALA A 251 4.87 27.25 11.57
C ALA A 251 5.70 27.97 12.67
#